data_fa7e5d72a45914ab0cc848881dc0b760
#
_entry.id   fa7e5d72a45914ab0cc848881dc0b760
#
_cell.length_a   1.000
_cell.length_b   1.000
_cell.length_c   1.000
_cell.angle_alpha   90.00
_cell.angle_beta   90.00
_cell.angle_gamma   90.00
#
_symmetry.space_group_name_H-M   'P 1'
#
loop_
_entity.id
_entity.type
_entity.pdbx_description
1 polymer ?
#
loop_
_entity_poly.entity_id
_entity_poly.type
_entity_poly.pdbx_seq_one_letter_code
_entity_poly.pdbx_strand_id
1 'polypeptide(L)'
;MKDKQGFIFFLRCYFVRLQEPNDDKNPMKKQRILLLLLLSILSSFGIYAQDTSLDEVLKELDEAIGQKKMYHQQRASQIESLKKKLQHSTDSWEQYNIYGELSSIYLHFQADSALYYVNRKASLLQQLNRPELYNQIYLNRAEVFGLMGMYNEASEELKKVKVSELENDALEYYYRSYRVYYGWLADYTADRSARQKYIDMTEAYRDSILTLDTENFDRKLILAEKELQNRNMDEAISLLNTLLEKQNDLQRKAYLYYTLSEAYEMKKQVDRQAYYLAQSAICDMKLANREYAALQRLANLVYDRGELSRAYLYLNCAMEDAVDCNARLRFMEVAAIYPIIDKAYKEKDQQEKAVTRWMLAILSLFVIILIVLSFYFYYWMKKLSLMRKNLYMANRNLVTANQELAQTGKIKEVYIARYLDRCVSYLEKLEQYRRSLEKLAMASKIDELFKTIRSEQFLRDERKAFYTEFDKSFLDLFPNFIEDFNKLLVDDGKIYPKSGELLNTELRIFALIRLGVTDATRIAHFLGYSLATVYNYRSKIRNKAVGDKDRFEQEVMNL
;
A
#
# COMPACT_ATOMS: atom_id res chain seq x y z
N MET A 1 5.69 -22.37 9.31
CA MET A 1 6.04 -21.53 10.47
C MET A 1 7.20 -22.06 11.32
N LYS A 2 7.52 -23.37 11.35
CA LYS A 2 8.63 -23.92 12.14
C LYS A 2 10.04 -23.58 11.60
N ASP A 3 10.20 -23.39 10.29
CA ASP A 3 11.52 -23.09 9.69
C ASP A 3 11.99 -21.64 9.86
N LYS A 4 11.07 -20.69 10.02
CA LYS A 4 11.45 -19.29 10.28
C LYS A 4 12.07 -19.07 11.66
N GLN A 5 11.65 -19.82 12.67
CA GLN A 5 12.23 -19.72 14.01
C GLN A 5 13.64 -20.34 14.08
N GLY A 6 13.90 -21.40 13.34
CA GLY A 6 15.23 -22.02 13.22
C GLY A 6 16.26 -21.10 12.55
N PHE A 7 15.84 -20.38 11.50
CA PHE A 7 16.70 -19.45 10.77
C PHE A 7 17.01 -18.17 11.57
N ILE A 8 16.02 -17.62 12.29
CA ILE A 8 16.22 -16.47 13.18
C ILE A 8 17.12 -16.83 14.36
N PHE A 9 16.98 -18.05 14.90
CA PHE A 9 17.86 -18.53 15.97
C PHE A 9 19.30 -18.75 15.48
N PHE A 10 19.49 -19.28 14.27
CA PHE A 10 20.80 -19.45 13.64
C PHE A 10 21.49 -18.09 13.36
N LEU A 11 20.74 -17.10 12.86
CA LEU A 11 21.25 -15.73 12.67
C LEU A 11 21.62 -15.06 14.00
N ARG A 12 20.83 -15.27 15.06
CA ARG A 12 21.11 -14.71 16.38
C ARG A 12 22.37 -15.34 17.02
N CYS A 13 22.55 -16.64 16.91
CA CYS A 13 23.76 -17.33 17.36
C CYS A 13 25.01 -16.92 16.55
N TYR A 14 24.85 -16.63 15.27
CA TYR A 14 25.95 -16.18 14.38
C TYR A 14 26.32 -14.72 14.66
N PHE A 15 25.35 -13.87 14.96
CA PHE A 15 25.58 -12.45 15.33
C PHE A 15 26.29 -12.30 16.68
N VAL A 16 25.97 -13.15 17.66
CA VAL A 16 26.65 -13.19 18.97
C VAL A 16 28.11 -13.63 18.82
N ARG A 17 28.42 -14.50 17.85
CA ARG A 17 29.80 -14.95 17.59
C ARG A 17 30.66 -13.93 16.83
N LEU A 18 30.05 -12.88 16.26
CA LEU A 18 30.73 -11.77 15.56
C LEU A 18 31.06 -10.59 16.49
N GLN A 19 30.61 -10.61 17.76
CA GLN A 19 30.89 -9.57 18.75
C GLN A 19 32.15 -9.81 19.59
N GLU A 20 32.97 -10.81 19.28
CA GLU A 20 34.28 -10.92 19.90
C GLU A 20 35.25 -9.85 19.34
N PRO A 21 35.83 -9.00 20.21
CA PRO A 21 36.70 -7.92 19.78
C PRO A 21 38.11 -8.45 19.55
N ASN A 22 38.49 -8.70 18.32
CA ASN A 22 39.85 -8.67 17.78
C ASN A 22 39.96 -9.46 16.47
N ASP A 23 39.69 -8.81 15.36
CA ASP A 23 40.38 -9.10 14.08
C ASP A 23 39.83 -8.24 12.92
N ASP A 24 40.09 -6.94 12.95
CA ASP A 24 39.53 -5.98 12.00
C ASP A 24 40.37 -5.78 10.72
N LYS A 25 41.37 -6.62 10.49
CA LYS A 25 42.36 -6.44 9.39
C LYS A 25 42.28 -7.42 8.23
N ASN A 26 41.28 -8.30 8.15
CA ASN A 26 41.24 -9.27 7.06
C ASN A 26 40.20 -8.90 5.99
N PRO A 27 40.59 -8.36 4.81
CA PRO A 27 39.70 -7.96 3.72
C PRO A 27 38.89 -9.14 3.14
N MET A 28 39.38 -10.36 3.26
CA MET A 28 38.68 -11.56 2.82
C MET A 28 37.45 -11.90 3.66
N LYS A 29 37.42 -11.52 4.95
CA LYS A 29 36.25 -11.74 5.82
C LYS A 29 35.11 -10.80 5.46
N LYS A 30 35.41 -9.53 5.13
CA LYS A 30 34.40 -8.53 4.67
C LYS A 30 33.79 -8.95 3.32
N GLN A 31 34.58 -9.47 2.40
CA GLN A 31 34.08 -10.01 1.12
C GLN A 31 33.19 -11.24 1.29
N ARG A 32 33.52 -12.17 2.21
CA ARG A 32 32.67 -13.34 2.51
C ARG A 32 31.35 -12.95 3.16
N ILE A 33 31.34 -11.97 4.05
CA ILE A 33 30.10 -11.44 4.68
C ILE A 33 29.23 -10.76 3.64
N LEU A 34 29.83 -9.96 2.73
CA LEU A 34 29.12 -9.32 1.62
C LEU A 34 28.53 -10.33 0.64
N LEU A 35 29.27 -11.41 0.36
CA LEU A 35 28.82 -12.51 -0.51
C LEU A 35 27.67 -13.30 0.11
N LEU A 36 27.70 -13.54 1.44
CA LEU A 36 26.63 -14.22 2.16
C LEU A 36 25.38 -13.33 2.28
N LEU A 37 25.53 -12.01 2.43
CA LEU A 37 24.43 -11.05 2.36
C LEU A 37 23.83 -10.99 0.94
N LEU A 38 24.66 -10.98 -0.10
CA LEU A 38 24.21 -11.06 -1.49
C LEU A 38 23.50 -12.39 -1.80
N LEU A 39 24.00 -13.53 -1.31
CA LEU A 39 23.36 -14.84 -1.43
C LEU A 39 22.04 -14.91 -0.64
N SER A 40 21.93 -14.28 0.53
CA SER A 40 20.68 -14.22 1.28
C SER A 40 19.65 -13.31 0.60
N ILE A 41 20.08 -12.24 -0.06
CA ILE A 41 19.23 -11.38 -0.89
C ILE A 41 18.78 -12.12 -2.16
N LEU A 42 19.68 -12.88 -2.81
CA LEU A 42 19.35 -13.69 -3.99
C LEU A 42 18.44 -14.88 -3.66
N SER A 43 18.57 -15.49 -2.49
CA SER A 43 17.65 -16.55 -2.04
C SER A 43 16.26 -16.01 -1.65
N SER A 44 16.16 -14.78 -1.21
CA SER A 44 14.86 -14.11 -1.02
C SER A 44 14.17 -13.75 -2.35
N PHE A 45 14.92 -13.50 -3.42
CA PHE A 45 14.35 -13.31 -4.77
C PHE A 45 13.85 -14.61 -5.41
N GLY A 46 14.42 -15.76 -5.06
CA GLY A 46 13.97 -17.07 -5.58
C GLY A 46 12.62 -17.55 -5.04
N ILE A 47 12.16 -17.01 -3.92
CA ILE A 47 10.84 -17.32 -3.33
C ILE A 47 9.73 -16.43 -3.95
N TYR A 48 10.07 -15.30 -4.53
CA TYR A 48 9.12 -14.40 -5.20
C TYR A 48 8.73 -14.83 -6.63
N ALA A 49 9.50 -15.71 -7.27
CA ALA A 49 9.23 -16.14 -8.66
C ALA A 49 8.00 -17.06 -8.81
N GLN A 50 7.48 -17.65 -7.72
CA GLN A 50 6.29 -18.49 -7.72
C GLN A 50 5.01 -17.68 -7.42
N ASP A 51 5.12 -16.52 -6.79
CA ASP A 51 4.03 -15.61 -6.46
C ASP A 51 3.62 -14.69 -7.64
N THR A 52 4.53 -14.39 -8.55
CA THR A 52 4.26 -13.48 -9.68
C THR A 52 3.13 -13.97 -10.59
N SER A 53 3.01 -15.27 -10.81
CA SER A 53 1.97 -15.81 -11.69
C SER A 53 0.56 -15.77 -11.07
N LEU A 54 0.42 -15.92 -9.74
CA LEU A 54 -0.87 -15.82 -9.06
C LEU A 54 -1.32 -14.37 -8.94
N ASP A 55 -0.43 -13.46 -8.56
CA ASP A 55 -0.75 -12.03 -8.44
C ASP A 55 -1.15 -11.41 -9.79
N GLU A 56 -0.53 -11.86 -10.89
CA GLU A 56 -0.92 -11.43 -12.24
C GLU A 56 -2.33 -11.87 -12.60
N VAL A 57 -2.69 -13.14 -12.32
CA VAL A 57 -4.03 -13.66 -12.59
C VAL A 57 -5.09 -13.02 -11.68
N LEU A 58 -4.78 -12.80 -10.42
CA LEU A 58 -5.68 -12.08 -9.51
C LEU A 58 -5.91 -10.64 -9.99
N LYS A 59 -4.90 -9.98 -10.55
CA LYS A 59 -5.05 -8.66 -11.17
C LYS A 59 -5.92 -8.71 -12.43
N GLU A 60 -5.74 -9.72 -13.30
CA GLU A 60 -6.63 -9.92 -14.46
C GLU A 60 -8.09 -10.13 -14.02
N LEU A 61 -8.30 -10.87 -12.93
CA LEU A 61 -9.62 -11.05 -12.35
C LEU A 61 -10.22 -9.74 -11.82
N ASP A 62 -9.42 -8.95 -11.09
CA ASP A 62 -9.85 -7.63 -10.60
C ASP A 62 -10.28 -6.72 -11.77
N GLU A 63 -9.53 -6.75 -12.89
CA GLU A 63 -9.85 -6.03 -14.13
C GLU A 63 -11.14 -6.58 -14.77
N ALA A 64 -11.31 -7.90 -14.82
CA ALA A 64 -12.50 -8.54 -15.37
C ALA A 64 -13.77 -8.18 -14.55
N ILE A 65 -13.68 -8.17 -13.22
CA ILE A 65 -14.75 -7.70 -12.34
C ILE A 65 -15.06 -6.23 -12.60
N GLY A 66 -14.04 -5.38 -12.78
CA GLY A 66 -14.22 -3.98 -13.16
C GLY A 66 -14.97 -3.81 -14.50
N GLN A 67 -14.83 -4.76 -15.41
CA GLN A 67 -15.49 -4.78 -16.72
C GLN A 67 -16.82 -5.56 -16.74
N LYS A 68 -17.28 -6.09 -15.62
CA LYS A 68 -18.51 -6.89 -15.47
C LYS A 68 -19.72 -6.28 -16.22
N LYS A 69 -19.93 -4.97 -16.06
CA LYS A 69 -21.03 -4.27 -16.75
C LYS A 69 -20.96 -4.39 -18.28
N MET A 70 -19.78 -4.34 -18.84
CA MET A 70 -19.58 -4.49 -20.28
C MET A 70 -19.95 -5.90 -20.73
N TYR A 71 -19.51 -6.94 -20.03
CA TYR A 71 -19.88 -8.33 -20.36
C TYR A 71 -21.38 -8.58 -20.23
N HIS A 72 -22.03 -8.04 -19.20
CA HIS A 72 -23.49 -8.11 -19.05
C HIS A 72 -24.23 -7.40 -20.18
N GLN A 73 -23.74 -6.24 -20.66
CA GLN A 73 -24.31 -5.54 -21.82
C GLN A 73 -24.15 -6.35 -23.11
N GLN A 74 -23.01 -6.99 -23.32
CA GLN A 74 -22.78 -7.89 -24.45
C GLN A 74 -23.77 -9.06 -24.43
N ARG A 75 -23.96 -9.71 -23.27
CA ARG A 75 -24.92 -10.78 -23.09
C ARG A 75 -26.37 -10.29 -23.35
N ALA A 76 -26.74 -9.15 -22.81
CA ALA A 76 -28.04 -8.54 -23.05
C ALA A 76 -28.26 -8.24 -24.54
N SER A 77 -27.24 -7.77 -25.26
CA SER A 77 -27.33 -7.55 -26.71
C SER A 77 -27.53 -8.85 -27.52
N GLN A 78 -26.88 -9.95 -27.10
CA GLN A 78 -27.10 -11.27 -27.69
C GLN A 78 -28.56 -11.73 -27.49
N ILE A 79 -29.06 -11.58 -26.25
CA ILE A 79 -30.45 -11.90 -25.91
C ILE A 79 -31.45 -11.07 -26.74
N GLU A 80 -31.22 -9.77 -26.88
CA GLU A 80 -32.10 -8.91 -27.68
C GLU A 80 -32.07 -9.27 -29.18
N SER A 81 -30.91 -9.69 -29.68
CA SER A 81 -30.80 -10.20 -31.05
C SER A 81 -31.67 -11.45 -31.28
N LEU A 82 -31.64 -12.41 -30.34
CA LEU A 82 -32.47 -13.61 -30.39
C LEU A 82 -33.98 -13.29 -30.26
N LYS A 83 -34.35 -12.36 -29.39
CA LYS A 83 -35.73 -11.88 -29.24
C LYS A 83 -36.26 -11.24 -30.53
N LYS A 84 -35.42 -10.46 -31.23
CA LYS A 84 -35.76 -9.89 -32.53
C LYS A 84 -35.95 -10.97 -33.57
N LYS A 85 -35.08 -11.99 -33.65
CA LYS A 85 -35.27 -13.15 -34.51
C LYS A 85 -36.61 -13.84 -34.22
N LEU A 86 -36.91 -14.07 -32.92
CA LEU A 86 -38.16 -14.68 -32.49
C LEU A 86 -39.40 -13.89 -32.94
N GLN A 87 -39.37 -12.56 -32.90
CA GLN A 87 -40.47 -11.70 -33.36
C GLN A 87 -40.73 -11.80 -34.87
N HIS A 88 -39.70 -12.06 -35.66
CA HIS A 88 -39.81 -12.17 -37.12
C HIS A 88 -40.07 -13.61 -37.58
N SER A 89 -39.87 -14.60 -36.73
CA SER A 89 -40.10 -15.99 -37.06
C SER A 89 -41.58 -16.35 -36.99
N THR A 90 -42.09 -16.94 -38.04
CA THR A 90 -43.45 -17.48 -38.14
C THR A 90 -43.48 -19.02 -38.13
N ASP A 91 -42.31 -19.66 -38.25
CA ASP A 91 -42.18 -21.11 -38.21
C ASP A 91 -42.07 -21.61 -36.76
N SER A 92 -42.96 -22.52 -36.36
CA SER A 92 -43.00 -23.08 -35.01
C SER A 92 -41.72 -23.87 -34.64
N TRP A 93 -41.07 -24.50 -35.64
CA TRP A 93 -39.82 -25.21 -35.39
C TRP A 93 -38.64 -24.25 -35.16
N GLU A 94 -38.57 -23.19 -35.93
CA GLU A 94 -37.59 -22.14 -35.75
C GLU A 94 -37.79 -21.44 -34.36
N GLN A 95 -39.05 -21.13 -34.00
CA GLN A 95 -39.37 -20.57 -32.68
C GLN A 95 -38.97 -21.52 -31.57
N TYR A 96 -39.20 -22.84 -31.70
CA TYR A 96 -38.79 -23.85 -30.72
C TYR A 96 -37.28 -23.83 -30.50
N ASN A 97 -36.49 -23.72 -31.58
CA ASN A 97 -35.03 -23.64 -31.46
C ASN A 97 -34.58 -22.33 -30.83
N ILE A 98 -35.17 -21.19 -31.22
CA ILE A 98 -34.84 -19.87 -30.60
C ILE A 98 -35.21 -19.84 -29.10
N TYR A 99 -36.32 -20.44 -28.70
CA TYR A 99 -36.65 -20.58 -27.26
C TYR A 99 -35.62 -21.45 -26.54
N GLY A 100 -35.09 -22.48 -27.20
CA GLY A 100 -33.98 -23.29 -26.66
C GLY A 100 -32.71 -22.48 -26.46
N GLU A 101 -32.30 -21.68 -27.47
CA GLU A 101 -31.15 -20.80 -27.38
C GLU A 101 -31.34 -19.73 -26.28
N LEU A 102 -32.53 -19.11 -26.21
CA LEU A 102 -32.85 -18.14 -25.17
C LEU A 102 -32.79 -18.76 -23.76
N SER A 103 -33.36 -19.98 -23.58
CA SER A 103 -33.32 -20.66 -22.30
C SER A 103 -31.88 -20.99 -21.88
N SER A 104 -31.03 -21.43 -22.83
CA SER A 104 -29.61 -21.72 -22.56
C SER A 104 -28.81 -20.49 -22.18
N ILE A 105 -28.98 -19.38 -22.91
CA ILE A 105 -28.31 -18.12 -22.63
C ILE A 105 -28.73 -17.55 -21.25
N TYR A 106 -29.99 -17.69 -20.88
CA TYR A 106 -30.52 -17.21 -19.61
C TYR A 106 -30.17 -18.12 -18.43
N LEU A 107 -29.82 -19.40 -18.63
CA LEU A 107 -29.63 -20.38 -17.57
C LEU A 107 -28.72 -19.90 -16.46
N HIS A 108 -27.52 -19.43 -16.79
CA HIS A 108 -26.53 -18.90 -15.83
C HIS A 108 -26.54 -17.36 -15.72
N PHE A 109 -27.50 -16.69 -16.35
CA PHE A 109 -27.63 -15.23 -16.34
C PHE A 109 -28.84 -14.75 -15.54
N GLN A 110 -30.00 -15.41 -15.75
CA GLN A 110 -31.26 -15.13 -15.04
C GLN A 110 -32.19 -16.37 -15.11
N ALA A 111 -32.16 -17.22 -14.11
CA ALA A 111 -32.82 -18.53 -14.13
C ALA A 111 -34.34 -18.48 -14.32
N ASP A 112 -35.03 -17.47 -13.77
CA ASP A 112 -36.46 -17.28 -13.99
C ASP A 112 -36.83 -17.08 -15.46
N SER A 113 -35.99 -16.31 -16.18
CA SER A 113 -36.17 -16.11 -17.62
C SER A 113 -35.85 -17.39 -18.42
N ALA A 114 -34.86 -18.17 -17.98
CA ALA A 114 -34.58 -19.47 -18.57
C ALA A 114 -35.81 -20.39 -18.47
N LEU A 115 -36.41 -20.49 -17.26
CA LEU A 115 -37.63 -21.29 -17.04
C LEU A 115 -38.79 -20.80 -17.88
N TYR A 116 -38.97 -19.47 -18.00
CA TYR A 116 -39.99 -18.92 -18.89
C TYR A 116 -39.83 -19.41 -20.32
N TYR A 117 -38.63 -19.36 -20.88
CA TYR A 117 -38.38 -19.78 -22.26
C TYR A 117 -38.46 -21.30 -22.44
N VAL A 118 -38.06 -22.12 -21.47
CA VAL A 118 -38.32 -23.57 -21.45
C VAL A 118 -39.84 -23.86 -21.52
N ASN A 119 -40.64 -23.13 -20.77
CA ASN A 119 -42.10 -23.29 -20.80
C ASN A 119 -42.73 -22.85 -22.13
N ARG A 120 -42.20 -21.76 -22.71
CA ARG A 120 -42.60 -21.33 -24.06
C ARG A 120 -42.23 -22.38 -25.13
N LYS A 121 -41.02 -22.97 -25.05
CA LYS A 121 -40.57 -24.08 -25.86
C LYS A 121 -41.52 -25.28 -25.74
N ALA A 122 -41.90 -25.62 -24.51
CA ALA A 122 -42.84 -26.73 -24.24
C ALA A 122 -44.23 -26.51 -24.85
N SER A 123 -44.76 -25.28 -24.84
CA SER A 123 -46.08 -24.96 -25.41
C SER A 123 -46.18 -25.16 -26.91
N LEU A 124 -45.06 -25.16 -27.64
CA LEU A 124 -45.03 -25.40 -29.09
C LEU A 124 -45.12 -26.89 -29.48
N LEU A 125 -44.81 -27.81 -28.51
CA LEU A 125 -44.74 -29.24 -28.80
C LEU A 125 -46.07 -29.84 -29.28
N GLN A 126 -47.20 -29.34 -28.76
CA GLN A 126 -48.53 -29.75 -29.22
C GLN A 126 -48.77 -29.38 -30.68
N GLN A 127 -48.32 -28.17 -31.09
CA GLN A 127 -48.44 -27.68 -32.47
C GLN A 127 -47.50 -28.43 -33.41
N LEU A 128 -46.30 -28.75 -32.94
CA LEU A 128 -45.28 -29.46 -33.68
C LEU A 128 -45.57 -30.96 -33.84
N ASN A 129 -46.51 -31.53 -33.06
CA ASN A 129 -46.80 -32.94 -33.00
C ASN A 129 -45.55 -33.83 -32.81
N ARG A 130 -44.67 -33.41 -31.86
CA ARG A 130 -43.39 -34.07 -31.57
C ARG A 130 -43.32 -34.45 -30.07
N PRO A 131 -44.06 -35.47 -29.62
CA PRO A 131 -44.15 -35.86 -28.23
C PRO A 131 -42.81 -36.35 -27.62
N GLU A 132 -41.92 -36.88 -28.46
CA GLU A 132 -40.59 -37.35 -28.07
C GLU A 132 -39.73 -36.22 -27.48
N LEU A 133 -39.96 -34.97 -27.87
CA LEU A 133 -39.24 -33.84 -27.40
C LEU A 133 -39.60 -33.41 -25.94
N TYR A 134 -40.67 -33.95 -25.35
CA TYR A 134 -41.01 -33.68 -23.98
C TYR A 134 -39.91 -34.14 -23.00
N ASN A 135 -39.18 -35.22 -23.31
CA ASN A 135 -38.05 -35.66 -22.50
C ASN A 135 -37.00 -34.58 -22.35
N GLN A 136 -36.67 -33.85 -23.46
CA GLN A 136 -35.74 -32.72 -23.41
C GLN A 136 -36.29 -31.56 -22.58
N ILE A 137 -37.60 -31.28 -22.65
CA ILE A 137 -38.20 -30.22 -21.82
C ILE A 137 -38.11 -30.56 -20.33
N TYR A 138 -38.38 -31.82 -19.95
CA TYR A 138 -38.23 -32.25 -18.57
C TYR A 138 -36.79 -32.09 -18.05
N LEU A 139 -35.82 -32.48 -18.86
CA LEU A 139 -34.40 -32.30 -18.50
C LEU A 139 -34.04 -30.82 -18.37
N ASN A 140 -34.46 -29.97 -19.34
CA ASN A 140 -34.19 -28.53 -19.25
C ASN A 140 -34.85 -27.88 -18.05
N ARG A 141 -36.10 -28.26 -17.68
CA ARG A 141 -36.77 -27.76 -16.47
C ARG A 141 -36.04 -28.21 -15.21
N ALA A 142 -35.65 -29.48 -15.15
CA ALA A 142 -34.91 -30.02 -14.02
C ALA A 142 -33.59 -29.30 -13.78
N GLU A 143 -32.88 -28.98 -14.84
CA GLU A 143 -31.63 -28.20 -14.78
C GLU A 143 -31.86 -26.79 -14.19
N VAL A 144 -32.88 -26.08 -14.71
CA VAL A 144 -33.23 -24.74 -14.20
C VAL A 144 -33.70 -24.80 -12.77
N PHE A 145 -34.60 -25.72 -12.41
CA PHE A 145 -35.08 -25.89 -11.02
C PHE A 145 -33.96 -26.24 -10.05
N GLY A 146 -33.03 -27.10 -10.47
CA GLY A 146 -31.85 -27.45 -9.68
C GLY A 146 -30.97 -26.24 -9.38
N LEU A 147 -30.67 -25.42 -10.41
CA LEU A 147 -29.91 -24.19 -10.28
C LEU A 147 -30.61 -23.19 -9.33
N MET A 148 -31.95 -23.09 -9.41
CA MET A 148 -32.75 -22.27 -8.51
C MET A 148 -32.85 -22.85 -7.08
N GLY A 149 -32.31 -24.04 -6.81
CA GLY A 149 -32.44 -24.73 -5.51
C GLY A 149 -33.81 -25.34 -5.25
N MET A 150 -34.61 -25.51 -6.28
CA MET A 150 -35.96 -26.13 -6.24
C MET A 150 -35.82 -27.65 -6.53
N TYR A 151 -35.13 -28.34 -5.60
CA TYR A 151 -34.72 -29.73 -5.83
C TYR A 151 -35.86 -30.73 -5.92
N ASN A 152 -37.00 -30.47 -5.24
CA ASN A 152 -38.18 -31.30 -5.34
C ASN A 152 -38.78 -31.22 -6.75
N GLU A 153 -38.94 -30.02 -7.26
CA GLU A 153 -39.44 -29.75 -8.60
C GLU A 153 -38.51 -30.35 -9.67
N ALA A 154 -37.18 -30.18 -9.48
CA ALA A 154 -36.21 -30.82 -10.35
C ALA A 154 -36.34 -32.34 -10.36
N SER A 155 -36.50 -32.97 -9.20
CA SER A 155 -36.75 -34.41 -9.07
C SER A 155 -38.02 -34.86 -9.79
N GLU A 156 -39.10 -34.10 -9.63
CA GLU A 156 -40.36 -34.41 -10.28
C GLU A 156 -40.26 -34.34 -11.85
N GLU A 157 -39.54 -33.37 -12.37
CA GLU A 157 -39.28 -33.29 -13.82
C GLU A 157 -38.38 -34.44 -14.28
N LEU A 158 -37.31 -34.78 -13.58
CA LEU A 158 -36.44 -35.91 -13.93
C LEU A 158 -37.18 -37.25 -13.96
N LYS A 159 -38.14 -37.51 -13.04
CA LYS A 159 -38.94 -38.72 -13.01
C LYS A 159 -39.89 -38.87 -14.18
N LYS A 160 -40.26 -37.77 -14.89
CA LYS A 160 -41.15 -37.82 -16.06
C LYS A 160 -40.40 -38.29 -17.31
N VAL A 161 -39.08 -38.28 -17.29
CA VAL A 161 -38.25 -38.67 -18.45
C VAL A 161 -38.41 -40.18 -18.71
N LYS A 162 -38.76 -40.52 -19.93
CA LYS A 162 -38.87 -41.90 -20.38
C LYS A 162 -37.52 -42.36 -20.96
N VAL A 163 -36.74 -43.01 -20.16
CA VAL A 163 -35.38 -43.43 -20.53
C VAL A 163 -35.34 -44.33 -21.76
N SER A 164 -36.37 -45.19 -21.94
CA SER A 164 -36.47 -46.09 -23.08
C SER A 164 -36.68 -45.40 -24.44
N GLU A 165 -37.03 -44.11 -24.41
CA GLU A 165 -37.21 -43.27 -25.61
C GLU A 165 -35.96 -42.40 -25.91
N LEU A 166 -34.90 -42.50 -25.09
CA LEU A 166 -33.70 -41.67 -25.25
C LEU A 166 -32.65 -42.39 -26.10
N GLU A 167 -32.11 -41.67 -27.04
CA GLU A 167 -30.95 -42.08 -27.84
C GLU A 167 -29.69 -41.34 -27.38
N ASN A 168 -28.55 -41.87 -27.73
CA ASN A 168 -27.18 -41.45 -27.39
C ASN A 168 -27.03 -40.10 -26.68
N ASP A 169 -27.11 -38.97 -27.37
CA ASP A 169 -26.87 -37.62 -26.80
C ASP A 169 -27.94 -37.24 -25.74
N ALA A 170 -29.19 -37.67 -25.95
CA ALA A 170 -30.27 -37.43 -25.00
C ALA A 170 -30.12 -38.31 -23.73
N LEU A 171 -29.60 -39.53 -23.88
CA LEU A 171 -29.32 -40.41 -22.74
C LEU A 171 -28.11 -39.91 -21.94
N GLU A 172 -27.07 -39.40 -22.60
CA GLU A 172 -25.95 -38.76 -21.95
C GLU A 172 -26.40 -37.52 -21.17
N TYR A 173 -27.25 -36.65 -21.77
CA TYR A 173 -27.82 -35.49 -21.09
C TYR A 173 -28.67 -35.89 -19.86
N TYR A 174 -29.43 -36.95 -19.96
CA TYR A 174 -30.18 -37.50 -18.84
C TYR A 174 -29.27 -37.93 -17.67
N TYR A 175 -28.22 -38.72 -17.94
CA TYR A 175 -27.29 -39.13 -16.92
C TYR A 175 -26.54 -37.94 -16.34
N ARG A 176 -26.13 -36.97 -17.15
CA ARG A 176 -25.51 -35.72 -16.70
C ARG A 176 -26.45 -34.91 -15.81
N SER A 177 -27.73 -34.82 -16.16
CA SER A 177 -28.73 -34.10 -15.36
C SER A 177 -28.90 -34.72 -13.97
N TYR A 178 -28.94 -36.03 -13.83
CA TYR A 178 -28.97 -36.71 -12.55
C TYR A 178 -27.66 -36.59 -11.78
N ARG A 179 -26.53 -36.68 -12.44
CA ARG A 179 -25.21 -36.46 -11.82
C ARG A 179 -25.17 -35.07 -11.17
N VAL A 180 -25.55 -34.04 -11.92
CA VAL A 180 -25.54 -32.65 -11.41
C VAL A 180 -26.57 -32.47 -10.30
N TYR A 181 -27.79 -33.04 -10.45
CA TYR A 181 -28.83 -32.99 -9.43
C TYR A 181 -28.37 -33.59 -8.09
N TYR A 182 -27.76 -34.77 -8.10
CA TYR A 182 -27.25 -35.37 -6.87
C TYR A 182 -26.03 -34.65 -6.33
N GLY A 183 -25.22 -34.05 -7.19
CA GLY A 183 -24.13 -33.17 -6.77
C GLY A 183 -24.65 -31.96 -5.99
N TRP A 184 -25.67 -31.27 -6.49
CA TRP A 184 -26.30 -30.16 -5.76
C TRP A 184 -26.91 -30.60 -4.41
N LEU A 185 -27.53 -31.78 -4.38
CA LEU A 185 -28.07 -32.33 -3.11
C LEU A 185 -26.95 -32.63 -2.12
N ALA A 186 -25.81 -33.15 -2.56
CA ALA A 186 -24.67 -33.41 -1.72
C ALA A 186 -24.09 -32.11 -1.16
N ASP A 187 -24.03 -31.03 -1.95
CA ASP A 187 -23.55 -29.73 -1.51
C ASP A 187 -24.54 -29.03 -0.56
N TYR A 188 -25.84 -29.18 -0.80
CA TYR A 188 -26.89 -28.54 -0.02
C TYR A 188 -27.14 -29.19 1.37
N THR A 189 -26.96 -30.53 1.47
CA THR A 189 -27.30 -31.24 2.71
C THR A 189 -26.25 -31.13 3.80
N ALA A 190 -26.70 -30.80 5.03
CA ALA A 190 -25.85 -30.81 6.21
C ALA A 190 -25.67 -32.21 6.83
N ASP A 191 -26.59 -33.15 6.55
CA ASP A 191 -26.55 -34.53 7.09
C ASP A 191 -25.46 -35.35 6.36
N ARG A 192 -24.50 -35.83 7.12
CA ARG A 192 -23.35 -36.58 6.57
C ARG A 192 -23.75 -37.89 5.87
N SER A 193 -24.76 -38.59 6.40
CA SER A 193 -25.25 -39.86 5.83
C SER A 193 -25.96 -39.63 4.49
N ALA A 194 -26.87 -38.65 4.44
CA ALA A 194 -27.52 -38.26 3.20
C ALA A 194 -26.51 -37.72 2.17
N ARG A 195 -25.57 -36.92 2.62
CA ARG A 195 -24.49 -36.41 1.76
C ARG A 195 -23.72 -37.53 1.08
N GLN A 196 -23.28 -38.54 1.84
CA GLN A 196 -22.56 -39.68 1.27
C GLN A 196 -23.41 -40.41 0.26
N LYS A 197 -24.68 -40.67 0.57
CA LYS A 197 -25.61 -41.28 -0.39
C LYS A 197 -25.73 -40.51 -1.68
N TYR A 198 -25.79 -39.17 -1.62
CA TYR A 198 -25.86 -38.35 -2.84
C TYR A 198 -24.54 -38.36 -3.62
N ILE A 199 -23.43 -38.39 -2.94
CA ILE A 199 -22.12 -38.60 -3.58
C ILE A 199 -22.08 -39.94 -4.31
N ASP A 200 -22.50 -41.02 -3.67
CA ASP A 200 -22.54 -42.36 -4.28
C ASP A 200 -23.46 -42.40 -5.51
N MET A 201 -24.58 -41.70 -5.47
CA MET A 201 -25.48 -41.56 -6.65
C MET A 201 -24.85 -40.75 -7.75
N THR A 202 -24.13 -39.66 -7.42
CA THR A 202 -23.36 -38.85 -8.39
C THR A 202 -22.35 -39.74 -9.13
N GLU A 203 -21.64 -40.61 -8.39
CA GLU A 203 -20.69 -41.55 -8.96
C GLU A 203 -21.35 -42.58 -9.86
N ALA A 204 -22.48 -43.16 -9.44
CA ALA A 204 -23.21 -44.13 -10.24
C ALA A 204 -23.65 -43.54 -11.61
N TYR A 205 -24.10 -42.27 -11.62
CA TYR A 205 -24.43 -41.61 -12.87
C TYR A 205 -23.21 -41.20 -13.68
N ARG A 206 -22.09 -40.89 -13.06
CA ARG A 206 -20.82 -40.68 -13.71
C ARG A 206 -20.34 -41.96 -14.43
N ASP A 207 -20.43 -43.10 -13.76
CA ASP A 207 -20.14 -44.41 -14.36
C ASP A 207 -21.09 -44.73 -15.51
N SER A 208 -22.40 -44.39 -15.39
CA SER A 208 -23.36 -44.56 -16.49
C SER A 208 -22.98 -43.77 -17.73
N ILE A 209 -22.47 -42.53 -17.59
CA ILE A 209 -21.97 -41.75 -18.73
C ILE A 209 -20.76 -42.45 -19.37
N LEU A 210 -19.86 -43.02 -18.58
CA LEU A 210 -18.70 -43.73 -19.10
C LEU A 210 -19.01 -45.03 -19.83
N THR A 211 -20.18 -45.60 -19.62
CA THR A 211 -20.63 -46.81 -20.38
C THR A 211 -21.10 -46.47 -21.79
N LEU A 212 -21.42 -45.18 -22.08
CA LEU A 212 -21.85 -44.76 -23.42
C LEU A 212 -20.65 -44.78 -24.39
N ASP A 213 -20.90 -45.20 -25.60
CA ASP A 213 -19.87 -45.23 -26.66
C ASP A 213 -19.75 -43.85 -27.34
N THR A 214 -19.35 -42.85 -26.52
CA THR A 214 -19.16 -41.47 -26.97
C THR A 214 -17.74 -41.02 -26.67
N GLU A 215 -16.98 -40.59 -27.69
CA GLU A 215 -15.64 -40.04 -27.55
C GLU A 215 -15.69 -38.50 -27.61
N ASN A 216 -16.41 -37.88 -26.65
CA ASN A 216 -16.61 -36.45 -26.61
C ASN A 216 -15.80 -35.78 -25.45
N PHE A 217 -15.92 -34.47 -25.35
CA PHE A 217 -15.29 -33.68 -24.30
C PHE A 217 -15.78 -34.08 -22.91
N ASP A 218 -17.09 -34.26 -22.74
CA ASP A 218 -17.72 -34.52 -21.45
C ASP A 218 -17.25 -35.86 -20.85
N ARG A 219 -17.12 -36.90 -21.69
CA ARG A 219 -16.56 -38.19 -21.28
C ARG A 219 -15.12 -38.06 -20.75
N LYS A 220 -14.27 -37.31 -21.48
CA LYS A 220 -12.86 -37.13 -21.09
C LYS A 220 -12.73 -36.33 -19.79
N LEU A 221 -13.60 -35.33 -19.58
CA LEU A 221 -13.69 -34.58 -18.34
C LEU A 221 -14.11 -35.51 -17.19
N ILE A 222 -15.13 -36.35 -17.39
CA ILE A 222 -15.58 -37.33 -16.38
C ILE A 222 -14.49 -38.33 -16.02
N LEU A 223 -13.70 -38.78 -16.99
CA LEU A 223 -12.54 -39.64 -16.72
C LEU A 223 -11.53 -38.94 -15.80
N ALA A 224 -11.22 -37.69 -16.07
CA ALA A 224 -10.31 -36.93 -15.22
C ALA A 224 -10.89 -36.71 -13.78
N GLU A 225 -12.19 -36.43 -13.67
CA GLU A 225 -12.88 -36.33 -12.37
C GLU A 225 -12.84 -37.68 -11.61
N LYS A 226 -12.99 -38.82 -12.32
CA LYS A 226 -12.89 -40.16 -11.73
C LYS A 226 -11.48 -40.43 -11.21
N GLU A 227 -10.43 -40.02 -11.93
CA GLU A 227 -9.05 -40.14 -11.44
C GLU A 227 -8.81 -39.29 -10.17
N LEU A 228 -9.46 -38.11 -10.07
CA LEU A 228 -9.41 -37.34 -8.82
C LEU A 228 -10.01 -38.08 -7.64
N GLN A 229 -11.14 -38.77 -7.83
CA GLN A 229 -11.77 -39.56 -6.78
C GLN A 229 -10.92 -40.80 -6.39
N ASN A 230 -10.28 -41.42 -7.36
CA ASN A 230 -9.32 -42.52 -7.13
C ASN A 230 -8.04 -42.01 -6.45
N ARG A 231 -7.94 -40.70 -6.17
CA ARG A 231 -6.73 -40.04 -5.64
C ARG A 231 -5.51 -40.12 -6.55
N ASN A 232 -5.74 -40.26 -7.85
CA ASN A 232 -4.71 -40.24 -8.90
C ASN A 232 -4.54 -38.80 -9.43
N MET A 233 -4.23 -37.86 -8.53
CA MET A 233 -4.24 -36.40 -8.84
C MET A 233 -3.33 -36.03 -10.00
N ASP A 234 -2.16 -36.64 -10.12
CA ASP A 234 -1.21 -36.31 -11.19
C ASP A 234 -1.71 -36.74 -12.57
N GLU A 235 -2.36 -37.91 -12.66
CA GLU A 235 -3.00 -38.37 -13.88
C GLU A 235 -4.19 -37.51 -14.28
N ALA A 236 -5.04 -37.17 -13.32
CA ALA A 236 -6.15 -36.25 -13.54
C ALA A 236 -5.66 -34.88 -14.05
N ILE A 237 -4.63 -34.29 -13.42
CA ILE A 237 -4.05 -33.01 -13.86
C ILE A 237 -3.50 -33.11 -15.29
N SER A 238 -2.85 -34.21 -15.63
CA SER A 238 -2.32 -34.44 -16.98
C SER A 238 -3.44 -34.49 -18.03
N LEU A 239 -4.52 -35.24 -17.75
CA LEU A 239 -5.70 -35.32 -18.61
C LEU A 239 -6.37 -33.96 -18.78
N LEU A 240 -6.59 -33.23 -17.68
CA LEU A 240 -7.22 -31.89 -17.68
C LEU A 240 -6.40 -30.87 -18.48
N ASN A 241 -5.08 -30.86 -18.31
CA ASN A 241 -4.20 -29.97 -19.09
C ASN A 241 -4.24 -30.31 -20.60
N THR A 242 -4.24 -31.60 -20.94
CA THR A 242 -4.36 -32.04 -22.35
C THR A 242 -5.70 -31.59 -22.98
N LEU A 243 -6.78 -31.61 -22.19
CA LEU A 243 -8.08 -31.09 -22.63
C LEU A 243 -8.03 -29.57 -22.76
N LEU A 244 -7.41 -28.87 -21.85
CA LEU A 244 -7.32 -27.42 -21.81
C LEU A 244 -6.56 -26.85 -23.02
N GLU A 245 -5.44 -27.48 -23.40
CA GLU A 245 -4.65 -27.07 -24.55
C GLU A 245 -5.45 -27.09 -25.88
N LYS A 246 -6.42 -28.01 -26.01
CA LYS A 246 -7.24 -28.18 -27.20
C LYS A 246 -8.55 -27.42 -27.16
N GLN A 247 -8.84 -26.73 -26.05
CA GLN A 247 -10.13 -26.10 -25.83
C GLN A 247 -10.09 -24.60 -26.08
N ASN A 248 -11.03 -24.09 -26.89
CA ASN A 248 -11.22 -22.66 -27.15
C ASN A 248 -12.50 -22.10 -26.53
N ASP A 249 -13.47 -22.95 -26.22
CA ASP A 249 -14.72 -22.56 -25.61
C ASP A 249 -14.51 -22.13 -24.14
N LEU A 250 -14.93 -20.92 -23.78
CA LEU A 250 -14.72 -20.36 -22.46
C LEU A 250 -15.51 -21.10 -21.38
N GLN A 251 -16.72 -21.61 -21.69
CA GLN A 251 -17.54 -22.37 -20.74
C GLN A 251 -16.81 -23.66 -20.34
N ARG A 252 -16.29 -24.39 -21.34
CA ARG A 252 -15.52 -25.62 -21.10
C ARG A 252 -14.20 -25.32 -20.38
N LYS A 253 -13.53 -24.21 -20.71
CA LYS A 253 -12.35 -23.77 -19.98
C LYS A 253 -12.65 -23.49 -18.51
N ALA A 254 -13.77 -22.84 -18.20
CA ALA A 254 -14.18 -22.56 -16.82
C ALA A 254 -14.29 -23.86 -16.01
N TYR A 255 -14.95 -24.88 -16.58
CA TYR A 255 -15.04 -26.21 -15.95
C TYR A 255 -13.69 -26.88 -15.76
N LEU A 256 -12.83 -26.86 -16.77
CA LEU A 256 -11.49 -27.47 -16.68
C LEU A 256 -10.65 -26.79 -15.59
N TYR A 257 -10.66 -25.45 -15.55
CA TYR A 257 -9.96 -24.70 -14.51
C TYR A 257 -10.52 -24.98 -13.11
N TYR A 258 -11.83 -25.07 -12.99
CA TYR A 258 -12.46 -25.39 -11.72
C TYR A 258 -12.04 -26.79 -11.25
N THR A 259 -12.10 -27.81 -12.12
CA THR A 259 -11.68 -29.19 -11.79
C THR A 259 -10.18 -29.27 -11.49
N LEU A 260 -9.33 -28.51 -12.19
CA LEU A 260 -7.91 -28.38 -11.85
C LEU A 260 -7.72 -27.77 -10.45
N SER A 261 -8.55 -26.80 -10.08
CA SER A 261 -8.48 -26.24 -8.74
C SER A 261 -8.79 -27.27 -7.65
N GLU A 262 -9.73 -28.17 -7.88
CA GLU A 262 -10.05 -29.28 -6.96
C GLU A 262 -8.89 -30.28 -6.86
N ALA A 263 -8.24 -30.60 -7.97
CA ALA A 263 -7.03 -31.43 -7.99
C ALA A 263 -5.92 -30.84 -7.11
N TYR A 264 -5.67 -29.54 -7.22
CA TYR A 264 -4.66 -28.85 -6.43
C TYR A 264 -5.07 -28.63 -4.96
N GLU A 265 -6.37 -28.52 -4.67
CA GLU A 265 -6.90 -28.54 -3.30
C GLU A 265 -6.57 -29.87 -2.62
N MET A 266 -6.84 -31.01 -3.31
CA MET A 266 -6.51 -32.35 -2.80
C MET A 266 -5.00 -32.54 -2.59
N LYS A 267 -4.16 -31.91 -3.41
CA LYS A 267 -2.70 -31.85 -3.24
C LYS A 267 -2.25 -30.83 -2.18
N LYS A 268 -3.17 -30.05 -1.59
CA LYS A 268 -2.88 -28.97 -0.62
C LYS A 268 -1.94 -27.88 -1.18
N GLN A 269 -1.99 -27.65 -2.47
CA GLN A 269 -1.22 -26.60 -3.15
C GLN A 269 -2.08 -25.36 -3.32
N VAL A 270 -2.20 -24.57 -2.25
CA VAL A 270 -3.16 -23.44 -2.13
C VAL A 270 -2.96 -22.38 -3.24
N ASP A 271 -1.71 -22.06 -3.59
CA ASP A 271 -1.44 -21.04 -4.61
C ASP A 271 -1.86 -21.51 -6.00
N ARG A 272 -1.65 -22.80 -6.33
CA ARG A 272 -2.13 -23.41 -7.57
C ARG A 272 -3.65 -23.52 -7.59
N GLN A 273 -4.26 -23.91 -6.49
CA GLN A 273 -5.71 -23.91 -6.33
C GLN A 273 -6.29 -22.51 -6.61
N ALA A 274 -5.74 -21.48 -5.96
CA ALA A 274 -6.18 -20.09 -6.15
C ALA A 274 -6.00 -19.60 -7.60
N TYR A 275 -4.88 -19.95 -8.24
CA TYR A 275 -4.60 -19.64 -9.63
C TYR A 275 -5.70 -20.18 -10.55
N TYR A 276 -6.04 -21.47 -10.42
CA TYR A 276 -7.04 -22.10 -11.29
C TYR A 276 -8.47 -21.65 -10.97
N LEU A 277 -8.79 -21.34 -9.71
CA LEU A 277 -10.06 -20.71 -9.35
C LEU A 277 -10.18 -19.31 -9.97
N ALA A 278 -9.11 -18.53 -9.99
CA ALA A 278 -9.10 -17.22 -10.63
C ALA A 278 -9.30 -17.33 -12.14
N GLN A 279 -8.64 -18.28 -12.82
CA GLN A 279 -8.83 -18.53 -14.25
C GLN A 279 -10.27 -18.96 -14.58
N SER A 280 -10.86 -19.83 -13.75
CA SER A 280 -12.27 -20.20 -13.89
C SER A 280 -13.19 -18.99 -13.75
N ALA A 281 -13.00 -18.19 -12.71
CA ALA A 281 -13.79 -16.98 -12.48
C ALA A 281 -13.66 -15.93 -13.60
N ILE A 282 -12.47 -15.78 -14.18
CA ILE A 282 -12.26 -14.90 -15.36
C ILE A 282 -13.08 -15.38 -16.56
N CYS A 283 -13.11 -16.69 -16.80
CA CYS A 283 -13.93 -17.25 -17.89
C CYS A 283 -15.42 -16.99 -17.64
N ASP A 284 -15.91 -17.22 -16.43
CA ASP A 284 -17.29 -16.96 -16.04
C ASP A 284 -17.66 -15.48 -16.19
N MET A 285 -16.79 -14.56 -15.75
CA MET A 285 -16.98 -13.12 -15.94
C MET A 285 -17.11 -12.74 -17.42
N LYS A 286 -16.20 -13.23 -18.27
CA LYS A 286 -16.21 -12.97 -19.72
C LYS A 286 -17.47 -13.52 -20.40
N LEU A 287 -18.04 -14.59 -19.87
CA LEU A 287 -19.32 -15.18 -20.33
C LEU A 287 -20.53 -14.48 -19.75
N ALA A 288 -20.35 -13.54 -18.83
CA ALA A 288 -21.44 -12.96 -18.04
C ALA A 288 -22.27 -14.01 -17.27
N ASN A 289 -21.66 -15.13 -16.90
CA ASN A 289 -22.28 -16.08 -15.98
C ASN A 289 -22.43 -15.40 -14.60
N ARG A 290 -23.56 -15.65 -13.94
CA ARG A 290 -23.86 -15.11 -12.61
C ARG A 290 -23.97 -16.20 -11.55
N GLU A 291 -23.93 -17.46 -11.98
CA GLU A 291 -23.90 -18.65 -11.12
C GLU A 291 -22.51 -19.29 -11.23
N TYR A 292 -21.61 -18.94 -10.32
CA TYR A 292 -20.26 -19.49 -10.32
C TYR A 292 -19.81 -19.84 -8.89
N ALA A 293 -19.15 -21.00 -8.80
CA ALA A 293 -18.56 -21.47 -7.55
C ALA A 293 -17.12 -20.98 -7.34
N ALA A 294 -16.40 -20.69 -8.42
CA ALA A 294 -14.98 -20.40 -8.37
C ALA A 294 -14.67 -19.12 -7.57
N LEU A 295 -15.41 -18.05 -7.80
CA LEU A 295 -15.14 -16.74 -7.20
C LEU A 295 -15.33 -16.74 -5.68
N GLN A 296 -16.36 -17.42 -5.16
CA GLN A 296 -16.62 -17.52 -3.72
C GLN A 296 -15.59 -18.39 -3.01
N ARG A 297 -15.14 -19.50 -3.64
CA ARG A 297 -14.07 -20.35 -3.10
C ARG A 297 -12.74 -19.59 -3.08
N LEU A 298 -12.45 -18.84 -4.15
CA LEU A 298 -11.27 -17.99 -4.24
C LEU A 298 -11.29 -16.89 -3.16
N ALA A 299 -12.45 -16.29 -2.89
CA ALA A 299 -12.59 -15.27 -1.86
C ALA A 299 -12.13 -15.75 -0.48
N ASN A 300 -12.42 -17.03 -0.13
CA ASN A 300 -11.93 -17.63 1.11
C ASN A 300 -10.40 -17.75 1.11
N LEU A 301 -9.81 -18.23 0.02
CA LEU A 301 -8.36 -18.42 -0.06
C LEU A 301 -7.61 -17.09 0.03
N VAL A 302 -8.10 -16.04 -0.65
CA VAL A 302 -7.47 -14.71 -0.56
C VAL A 302 -7.72 -14.05 0.80
N TYR A 303 -8.83 -14.36 1.48
CA TYR A 303 -9.06 -13.95 2.87
C TYR A 303 -8.02 -14.57 3.82
N ASP A 304 -7.79 -15.88 3.69
CA ASP A 304 -6.79 -16.60 4.50
C ASP A 304 -5.35 -16.10 4.23
N ARG A 305 -5.09 -15.59 3.03
CA ARG A 305 -3.83 -14.90 2.68
C ARG A 305 -3.72 -13.48 3.27
N GLY A 306 -4.79 -12.95 3.86
CA GLY A 306 -4.83 -11.59 4.41
C GLY A 306 -5.20 -10.51 3.38
N GLU A 307 -5.58 -10.86 2.16
CA GLU A 307 -5.99 -9.95 1.09
C GLU A 307 -7.48 -9.54 1.23
N LEU A 308 -7.79 -8.96 2.37
CA LEU A 308 -9.16 -8.70 2.81
C LEU A 308 -9.98 -7.85 1.82
N SER A 309 -9.36 -6.90 1.13
CA SER A 309 -10.04 -6.06 0.14
C SER A 309 -10.48 -6.85 -1.08
N ARG A 310 -9.64 -7.78 -1.58
CA ARG A 310 -10.01 -8.69 -2.67
C ARG A 310 -11.07 -9.69 -2.23
N ALA A 311 -10.92 -10.29 -1.05
CA ALA A 311 -11.91 -11.21 -0.51
C ALA A 311 -13.30 -10.58 -0.44
N TYR A 312 -13.38 -9.34 0.06
CA TYR A 312 -14.62 -8.58 0.11
C TYR A 312 -15.19 -8.26 -1.29
N LEU A 313 -14.33 -7.82 -2.22
CA LEU A 313 -14.70 -7.54 -3.61
C LEU A 313 -15.29 -8.79 -4.29
N TYR A 314 -14.62 -9.92 -4.17
CA TYR A 314 -15.03 -11.17 -4.81
C TYR A 314 -16.34 -11.71 -4.23
N LEU A 315 -16.50 -11.67 -2.89
CA LEU A 315 -17.74 -12.08 -2.26
C LEU A 315 -18.93 -11.17 -2.56
N ASN A 316 -18.71 -9.85 -2.60
CA ASN A 316 -19.74 -8.90 -3.01
C ASN A 316 -20.21 -9.20 -4.45
N CYS A 317 -19.25 -9.37 -5.37
CA CYS A 317 -19.56 -9.69 -6.75
C CYS A 317 -20.35 -11.01 -6.86
N ALA A 318 -19.92 -12.06 -6.14
CA ALA A 318 -20.61 -13.35 -6.12
C ALA A 318 -22.01 -13.26 -5.51
N MET A 319 -22.19 -12.47 -4.44
CA MET A 319 -23.49 -12.26 -3.80
C MET A 319 -24.48 -11.56 -4.73
N GLU A 320 -24.07 -10.45 -5.33
CA GLU A 320 -24.91 -9.71 -6.30
C GLU A 320 -25.37 -10.61 -7.45
N ASP A 321 -24.42 -11.36 -8.04
CA ASP A 321 -24.71 -12.21 -9.18
C ASP A 321 -25.58 -13.42 -8.81
N ALA A 322 -25.38 -14.03 -7.64
CA ALA A 322 -26.22 -15.13 -7.18
C ALA A 322 -27.68 -14.67 -6.95
N VAL A 323 -27.87 -13.45 -6.43
CA VAL A 323 -29.20 -12.84 -6.28
C VAL A 323 -29.83 -12.56 -7.64
N ASP A 324 -29.10 -11.91 -8.53
CA ASP A 324 -29.57 -11.53 -9.87
C ASP A 324 -29.91 -12.75 -10.76
N CYS A 325 -29.17 -13.84 -10.59
CA CYS A 325 -29.42 -15.11 -11.29
C CYS A 325 -30.54 -15.95 -10.66
N ASN A 326 -30.94 -15.66 -9.41
CA ASN A 326 -31.79 -16.53 -8.57
C ASN A 326 -31.13 -17.90 -8.28
N ALA A 327 -29.80 -17.93 -8.12
CA ALA A 327 -29.02 -19.13 -7.83
C ALA A 327 -28.94 -19.36 -6.31
N ARG A 328 -29.97 -20.00 -5.72
CA ARG A 328 -30.14 -20.11 -4.26
C ARG A 328 -29.01 -20.84 -3.56
N LEU A 329 -28.47 -21.92 -4.15
CA LEU A 329 -27.34 -22.63 -3.55
C LEU A 329 -26.12 -21.70 -3.41
N ARG A 330 -25.76 -20.98 -4.45
CA ARG A 330 -24.63 -20.04 -4.44
C ARG A 330 -24.86 -18.89 -3.48
N PHE A 331 -26.07 -18.37 -3.44
CA PHE A 331 -26.47 -17.38 -2.43
C PHE A 331 -26.23 -17.88 -1.00
N MET A 332 -26.65 -19.12 -0.68
CA MET A 332 -26.47 -19.69 0.66
C MET A 332 -24.99 -19.91 1.01
N GLU A 333 -24.20 -20.40 0.06
CA GLU A 333 -22.76 -20.60 0.25
C GLU A 333 -22.04 -19.27 0.51
N VAL A 334 -22.34 -18.24 -0.26
CA VAL A 334 -21.77 -16.89 -0.06
C VAL A 334 -22.26 -16.30 1.25
N ALA A 335 -23.58 -16.40 1.55
CA ALA A 335 -24.19 -15.84 2.74
C ALA A 335 -23.63 -16.43 4.05
N ALA A 336 -23.14 -17.66 4.04
CA ALA A 336 -22.50 -18.29 5.19
C ALA A 336 -21.19 -17.62 5.59
N ILE A 337 -20.44 -17.08 4.65
CA ILE A 337 -19.10 -16.54 4.85
C ILE A 337 -19.10 -15.01 4.83
N TYR A 338 -20.02 -14.42 4.08
CA TYR A 338 -20.13 -12.98 3.86
C TYR A 338 -20.06 -12.14 5.16
N PRO A 339 -20.80 -12.49 6.26
CA PRO A 339 -20.77 -11.69 7.48
C PRO A 339 -19.37 -11.62 8.13
N ILE A 340 -18.58 -12.68 8.00
CA ILE A 340 -17.24 -12.75 8.60
C ILE A 340 -16.31 -11.80 7.86
N ILE A 341 -16.28 -11.88 6.54
CA ILE A 341 -15.41 -11.06 5.69
C ILE A 341 -15.88 -9.60 5.67
N ASP A 342 -17.20 -9.35 5.60
CA ASP A 342 -17.78 -8.01 5.67
C ASP A 342 -17.42 -7.30 6.99
N LYS A 343 -17.55 -8.00 8.11
CA LYS A 343 -17.16 -7.46 9.42
C LYS A 343 -15.68 -7.12 9.46
N ALA A 344 -14.81 -8.05 9.06
CA ALA A 344 -13.37 -7.84 9.06
C ALA A 344 -12.97 -6.67 8.11
N TYR A 345 -13.61 -6.59 6.94
CA TYR A 345 -13.39 -5.48 5.99
C TYR A 345 -13.82 -4.14 6.56
N LYS A 346 -15.01 -4.07 7.18
CA LYS A 346 -15.52 -2.84 7.81
C LYS A 346 -14.63 -2.39 8.98
N GLU A 347 -14.14 -3.31 9.79
CA GLU A 347 -13.20 -3.01 10.87
C GLU A 347 -11.89 -2.42 10.31
N LYS A 348 -11.33 -3.01 9.26
CA LYS A 348 -10.14 -2.50 8.57
C LYS A 348 -10.40 -1.12 7.96
N ASP A 349 -11.48 -0.96 7.22
CA ASP A 349 -11.87 0.32 6.59
C ASP A 349 -12.07 1.43 7.64
N GLN A 350 -12.69 1.11 8.78
CA GLN A 350 -12.81 2.05 9.90
C GLN A 350 -11.47 2.44 10.49
N GLN A 351 -10.54 1.50 10.64
CA GLN A 351 -9.17 1.79 11.10
C GLN A 351 -8.43 2.68 10.12
N GLU A 352 -8.46 2.37 8.83
CA GLU A 352 -7.84 3.19 7.78
C GLU A 352 -8.43 4.60 7.73
N LYS A 353 -9.75 4.73 7.82
CA LYS A 353 -10.44 6.02 7.91
C LYS A 353 -10.12 6.77 9.19
N ALA A 354 -9.95 6.07 10.31
CA ALA A 354 -9.51 6.68 11.57
C ALA A 354 -8.09 7.24 11.45
N VAL A 355 -7.16 6.46 10.92
CA VAL A 355 -5.78 6.91 10.66
C VAL A 355 -5.77 8.13 9.74
N THR A 356 -6.52 8.10 8.64
CA THR A 356 -6.63 9.22 7.70
C THR A 356 -7.19 10.47 8.38
N ARG A 357 -8.24 10.34 9.22
CA ARG A 357 -8.80 11.45 10.00
C ARG A 357 -7.79 12.04 10.98
N TRP A 358 -7.03 11.19 11.68
CA TRP A 358 -5.96 11.63 12.57
C TRP A 358 -4.85 12.35 11.82
N MET A 359 -4.43 11.85 10.66
CA MET A 359 -3.44 12.53 9.81
C MET A 359 -3.93 13.90 9.35
N LEU A 360 -5.19 14.01 8.92
CA LEU A 360 -5.80 15.29 8.53
C LEU A 360 -5.91 16.26 9.72
N ALA A 361 -6.26 15.76 10.92
CA ALA A 361 -6.32 16.57 12.13
C ALA A 361 -4.93 17.10 12.53
N ILE A 362 -3.89 16.27 12.47
CA ILE A 362 -2.50 16.68 12.73
C ILE A 362 -2.05 17.72 11.69
N LEU A 363 -2.35 17.49 10.42
CA LEU A 363 -2.01 18.44 9.35
C LEU A 363 -2.71 19.79 9.53
N SER A 364 -4.00 19.76 9.88
CA SER A 364 -4.75 21.00 10.14
C SER A 364 -4.22 21.75 11.35
N LEU A 365 -3.85 21.04 12.43
CA LEU A 365 -3.21 21.64 13.61
C LEU A 365 -1.86 22.27 13.23
N PHE A 366 -1.08 21.59 12.41
CA PHE A 366 0.21 22.10 11.93
C PHE A 366 0.03 23.39 11.12
N VAL A 367 -0.98 23.45 10.23
CA VAL A 367 -1.32 24.66 9.45
C VAL A 367 -1.73 25.80 10.39
N ILE A 368 -2.55 25.51 11.42
CA ILE A 368 -2.95 26.52 12.42
C ILE A 368 -1.72 27.08 13.15
N ILE A 369 -0.80 26.19 13.58
CA ILE A 369 0.44 26.61 14.22
C ILE A 369 1.27 27.52 13.29
N LEU A 370 1.38 27.16 11.99
CA LEU A 370 2.10 27.99 11.02
C LEU A 370 1.44 29.37 10.83
N ILE A 371 0.11 29.42 10.82
CA ILE A 371 -0.64 30.69 10.74
C ILE A 371 -0.36 31.53 11.99
N VAL A 372 -0.45 30.95 13.20
CA VAL A 372 -0.16 31.65 14.45
C VAL A 372 1.29 32.14 14.50
N LEU A 373 2.25 31.31 14.08
CA LEU A 373 3.65 31.72 13.97
C LEU A 373 3.84 32.84 12.95
N SER A 374 3.13 32.79 11.81
CA SER A 374 3.16 33.83 10.80
C SER A 374 2.63 35.16 11.35
N PHE A 375 1.50 35.14 12.07
CA PHE A 375 0.96 36.33 12.75
C PHE A 375 1.90 36.85 13.84
N TYR A 376 2.50 35.95 14.65
CA TYR A 376 3.49 36.30 15.64
C TYR A 376 4.71 36.96 15.02
N PHE A 377 5.22 36.40 13.92
CA PHE A 377 6.34 36.96 13.16
C PHE A 377 5.98 38.32 12.53
N TYR A 378 4.77 38.42 11.96
CA TYR A 378 4.29 39.70 11.43
C TYR A 378 4.18 40.79 12.50
N TYR A 379 3.67 40.43 13.68
CA TYR A 379 3.60 41.36 14.82
C TYR A 379 5.00 41.79 15.27
N TRP A 380 5.92 40.88 15.40
CA TRP A 380 7.32 41.18 15.74
C TRP A 380 8.00 42.03 14.65
N MET A 381 7.78 41.75 13.39
CA MET A 381 8.32 42.54 12.26
C MET A 381 7.77 43.95 12.29
N LYS A 382 6.48 44.12 12.57
CA LYS A 382 5.84 45.46 12.70
C LYS A 382 6.41 46.20 13.91
N LYS A 383 6.57 45.55 15.05
CA LYS A 383 7.20 46.13 16.27
C LYS A 383 8.65 46.52 16.01
N LEU A 384 9.38 45.65 15.32
CA LEU A 384 10.78 45.91 14.95
C LEU A 384 10.88 47.07 13.96
N SER A 385 9.97 47.15 12.99
CA SER A 385 9.87 48.26 12.05
C SER A 385 9.58 49.61 12.77
N LEU A 386 8.66 49.55 13.75
CA LEU A 386 8.35 50.75 14.56
C LEU A 386 9.54 51.14 15.43
N MET A 387 10.19 50.19 16.07
CA MET A 387 11.42 50.43 16.82
C MET A 387 12.55 50.97 15.92
N ARG A 388 12.69 50.44 14.69
CA ARG A 388 13.63 50.98 13.69
C ARG A 388 13.30 52.42 13.34
N LYS A 389 12.00 52.73 13.13
CA LYS A 389 11.55 54.09 12.82
C LYS A 389 11.83 55.04 14.00
N ASN A 390 11.52 54.60 15.22
CA ASN A 390 11.80 55.39 16.43
C ASN A 390 13.31 55.55 16.67
N LEU A 391 14.09 54.47 16.44
CA LEU A 391 15.55 54.53 16.53
C LEU A 391 16.16 55.42 15.44
N TYR A 392 15.60 55.36 14.21
CA TYR A 392 16.03 56.25 13.11
C TYR A 392 15.73 57.73 13.43
N MET A 393 14.54 58.04 14.00
CA MET A 393 14.18 59.39 14.42
C MET A 393 15.06 59.86 15.61
N ALA A 394 15.30 58.99 16.58
CA ALA A 394 16.19 59.29 17.67
C ALA A 394 17.64 59.50 17.20
N ASN A 395 18.12 58.66 16.26
CA ASN A 395 19.43 58.82 15.65
C ASN A 395 19.55 60.11 14.83
N ARG A 396 18.49 60.45 14.09
CA ARG A 396 18.45 61.71 13.30
C ARG A 396 18.51 62.92 14.23
N ASN A 397 17.78 62.86 15.38
CA ASN A 397 17.84 63.92 16.39
C ASN A 397 19.23 63.97 17.09
N LEU A 398 19.85 62.78 17.31
CA LEU A 398 21.23 62.69 17.82
C LEU A 398 22.25 63.21 16.81
N VAL A 399 22.08 62.91 15.51
CA VAL A 399 22.96 63.41 14.42
C VAL A 399 22.82 64.92 14.26
N THR A 400 21.60 65.51 14.39
CA THR A 400 21.41 66.95 14.42
C THR A 400 22.02 67.57 15.67
N ALA A 401 21.91 66.91 16.83
CA ALA A 401 22.56 67.35 18.05
C ALA A 401 24.10 67.13 18.04
N ASN A 402 24.58 66.10 17.30
CA ASN A 402 26.02 65.81 17.17
C ASN A 402 26.70 66.50 15.99
N GLN A 403 25.96 67.14 15.06
CA GLN A 403 26.54 68.03 14.06
C GLN A 403 27.25 69.21 14.69
N GLU A 404 26.87 69.56 15.91
CA GLU A 404 27.60 70.49 16.75
C GLU A 404 28.83 69.87 17.42
N LEU A 405 28.95 68.51 17.44
CA LEU A 405 30.08 67.76 17.95
C LEU A 405 30.83 67.04 16.80
N ALA A 406 31.12 67.72 15.73
CA ALA A 406 31.44 67.25 14.38
C ALA A 406 32.70 66.43 14.16
N GLN A 407 33.42 65.92 15.16
CA GLN A 407 34.61 65.10 14.94
C GLN A 407 34.43 63.61 15.29
N THR A 408 33.41 63.25 16.07
CA THR A 408 33.14 61.85 16.50
C THR A 408 32.05 61.15 15.64
N GLY A 409 31.38 61.86 14.74
CA GLY A 409 30.24 61.34 13.95
C GLY A 409 30.60 60.30 12.88
N LYS A 410 31.69 60.49 12.17
CA LYS A 410 32.06 59.62 11.05
C LYS A 410 32.33 58.16 11.41
N ILE A 411 32.84 57.92 12.59
CA ILE A 411 33.15 56.55 13.06
C ILE A 411 31.84 55.81 13.41
N LYS A 412 30.83 56.50 13.94
CA LYS A 412 29.52 55.91 14.28
C LYS A 412 28.69 55.56 13.05
N GLU A 413 28.72 56.33 11.98
CA GLU A 413 27.99 56.05 10.72
C GLU A 413 28.49 54.77 10.04
N VAL A 414 29.82 54.58 9.98
CA VAL A 414 30.42 53.38 9.41
C VAL A 414 29.99 52.13 10.19
N TYR A 415 29.82 52.28 11.51
CA TYR A 415 29.47 51.14 12.39
C TYR A 415 28.01 50.72 12.19
N ILE A 416 27.10 51.67 12.00
CA ILE A 416 25.68 51.42 11.79
C ILE A 416 25.42 50.77 10.42
N ALA A 417 26.12 51.22 9.37
CA ALA A 417 26.01 50.63 8.04
C ALA A 417 26.48 49.16 8.02
N ARG A 418 27.62 48.82 8.66
CA ARG A 418 28.13 47.45 8.77
C ARG A 418 27.16 46.55 9.59
N TYR A 419 26.49 47.09 10.61
CA TYR A 419 25.53 46.34 11.41
C TYR A 419 24.24 46.03 10.64
N LEU A 420 23.75 46.96 9.84
CA LEU A 420 22.57 46.77 8.98
C LEU A 420 22.83 45.73 7.89
N ASP A 421 23.99 45.81 7.22
CA ASP A 421 24.43 44.80 6.26
C ASP A 421 24.48 43.40 6.87
N ARG A 422 24.90 43.30 8.10
CA ARG A 422 24.95 42.03 8.83
C ARG A 422 23.56 41.52 9.20
N CYS A 423 22.64 42.43 9.59
CA CYS A 423 21.24 42.08 9.85
C CYS A 423 20.54 41.55 8.59
N VAL A 424 20.82 42.16 7.43
CA VAL A 424 20.30 41.68 6.13
C VAL A 424 20.86 40.31 5.80
N SER A 425 22.17 40.10 5.95
CA SER A 425 22.80 38.80 5.72
C SER A 425 22.24 37.71 6.67
N TYR A 426 21.94 38.05 7.92
CA TYR A 426 21.29 37.12 8.85
C TYR A 426 19.86 36.76 8.47
N LEU A 427 19.08 37.74 7.97
CA LEU A 427 17.72 37.52 7.49
C LEU A 427 17.70 36.64 6.24
N GLU A 428 18.65 36.88 5.31
CA GLU A 428 18.80 36.04 4.12
C GLU A 428 19.17 34.59 4.47
N LYS A 429 20.05 34.37 5.45
CA LYS A 429 20.43 33.05 5.93
C LYS A 429 19.27 32.32 6.61
N LEU A 430 18.49 33.02 7.43
CA LEU A 430 17.26 32.48 8.04
C LEU A 430 16.23 32.11 6.99
N GLU A 431 16.07 32.92 5.94
CA GLU A 431 15.15 32.65 4.87
C GLU A 431 15.60 31.45 4.01
N GLN A 432 16.89 31.31 3.72
CA GLN A 432 17.44 30.15 3.04
C GLN A 432 17.23 28.87 3.88
N TYR A 433 17.45 28.95 5.18
CA TYR A 433 17.21 27.82 6.08
C TYR A 433 15.71 27.44 6.11
N ARG A 434 14.80 28.41 6.21
CA ARG A 434 13.35 28.20 6.11
C ARG A 434 12.95 27.50 4.81
N ARG A 435 13.46 28.00 3.66
CA ARG A 435 13.20 27.42 2.33
C ARG A 435 13.75 25.98 2.20
N SER A 436 14.87 25.68 2.85
CA SER A 436 15.41 24.31 2.85
C SER A 436 14.50 23.33 3.61
N LEU A 437 13.95 23.77 4.74
CA LEU A 437 12.98 22.98 5.52
C LEU A 437 11.65 22.82 4.76
N GLU A 438 11.15 23.86 4.10
CA GLU A 438 9.93 23.83 3.29
C GLU A 438 10.06 22.84 2.11
N LYS A 439 11.21 22.81 1.43
CA LYS A 439 11.49 21.83 0.36
C LYS A 439 11.47 20.39 0.89
N LEU A 440 12.03 20.14 2.07
CA LEU A 440 12.02 18.81 2.69
C LEU A 440 10.59 18.40 3.09
N ALA A 441 9.79 19.34 3.56
CA ALA A 441 8.39 19.11 3.93
C ALA A 441 7.53 18.79 2.69
N MET A 442 7.66 19.57 1.61
CA MET A 442 6.92 19.35 0.36
C MET A 442 7.30 18.04 -0.34
N ALA A 443 8.56 17.60 -0.20
CA ALA A 443 9.04 16.34 -0.75
C ALA A 443 8.63 15.12 0.09
N SER A 444 7.83 15.29 1.15
CA SER A 444 7.43 14.24 2.10
C SER A 444 8.61 13.50 2.75
N LYS A 445 9.79 14.13 2.80
CA LYS A 445 11.01 13.58 3.39
C LYS A 445 11.09 13.92 4.89
N ILE A 446 10.14 13.39 5.65
CA ILE A 446 9.94 13.74 7.07
C ILE A 446 11.18 13.43 7.92
N ASP A 447 11.83 12.30 7.67
CA ASP A 447 13.03 11.89 8.43
C ASP A 447 14.23 12.81 8.16
N GLU A 448 14.44 13.22 6.91
CA GLU A 448 15.48 14.19 6.54
C GLU A 448 15.19 15.58 7.14
N LEU A 449 13.92 15.99 7.17
CA LEU A 449 13.48 17.23 7.79
C LEU A 449 13.83 17.27 9.28
N PHE A 450 13.48 16.22 10.05
CA PHE A 450 13.81 16.13 11.46
C PHE A 450 15.33 16.07 11.72
N LYS A 451 16.08 15.38 10.86
CA LYS A 451 17.55 15.32 10.94
C LYS A 451 18.18 16.70 10.76
N THR A 452 17.68 17.49 9.82
CA THR A 452 18.17 18.86 9.53
C THR A 452 17.86 19.81 10.69
N ILE A 453 16.64 19.75 11.26
CA ILE A 453 16.22 20.59 12.41
C ILE A 453 17.06 20.30 13.66
N ARG A 454 17.45 19.03 13.89
CA ARG A 454 18.25 18.61 15.04
C ARG A 454 19.76 18.85 14.89
N SER A 455 20.21 19.18 13.66
CA SER A 455 21.63 19.38 13.40
C SER A 455 22.14 20.72 13.97
N GLU A 456 23.17 20.67 14.83
CA GLU A 456 23.85 21.86 15.35
C GLU A 456 24.90 22.46 14.38
N GLN A 457 25.07 21.86 13.18
CA GLN A 457 26.14 22.27 12.26
C GLN A 457 25.97 23.73 11.83
N PHE A 458 24.76 24.15 11.50
CA PHE A 458 24.44 25.53 11.12
C PHE A 458 24.88 26.55 12.20
N LEU A 459 24.58 26.26 13.46
CA LEU A 459 24.93 27.11 14.60
C LEU A 459 26.47 27.22 14.80
N ARG A 460 27.22 26.14 14.56
CA ARG A 460 28.68 26.14 14.68
C ARG A 460 29.35 26.97 13.59
N ASP A 461 28.87 26.82 12.37
CA ASP A 461 29.42 27.54 11.21
C ASP A 461 29.16 29.05 11.34
N GLU A 462 27.96 29.45 11.77
CA GLU A 462 27.62 30.85 12.01
C GLU A 462 28.41 31.48 13.15
N ARG A 463 28.68 30.73 14.21
CA ARG A 463 29.50 31.21 15.33
C ARG A 463 30.95 31.48 14.91
N LYS A 464 31.53 30.61 14.09
CA LYS A 464 32.88 30.80 13.58
C LYS A 464 32.96 32.05 12.67
N ALA A 465 32.00 32.24 11.80
CA ALA A 465 31.92 33.44 10.95
C ALA A 465 31.80 34.72 11.80
N PHE A 466 31.00 34.67 12.87
CA PHE A 466 30.84 35.76 13.81
C PHE A 466 32.17 36.21 14.48
N TYR A 467 32.98 35.27 14.96
CA TYR A 467 34.26 35.63 15.61
C TYR A 467 35.23 36.30 14.60
N THR A 468 35.34 35.79 13.41
CA THR A 468 36.22 36.37 12.39
C THR A 468 35.84 37.81 12.08
N GLU A 469 34.56 38.08 11.97
CA GLU A 469 34.04 39.41 11.65
C GLU A 469 34.16 40.36 12.84
N PHE A 470 33.91 39.87 14.08
CA PHE A 470 34.09 40.63 15.30
C PHE A 470 35.52 41.07 15.46
N ASP A 471 36.49 40.17 15.32
CA ASP A 471 37.90 40.47 15.46
C ASP A 471 38.37 41.53 14.46
N LYS A 472 37.96 41.41 13.20
CA LYS A 472 38.26 42.37 12.15
C LYS A 472 37.68 43.74 12.46
N SER A 473 36.38 43.78 12.81
CA SER A 473 35.68 45.03 13.09
C SER A 473 36.26 45.74 14.33
N PHE A 474 36.67 44.97 15.31
CA PHE A 474 37.26 45.51 16.52
C PHE A 474 38.65 46.12 16.28
N LEU A 475 39.51 45.44 15.53
CA LEU A 475 40.83 45.93 15.21
C LEU A 475 40.83 47.09 14.19
N ASP A 476 39.80 47.16 13.34
CA ASP A 476 39.59 48.34 12.47
C ASP A 476 39.31 49.61 13.35
N LEU A 477 38.65 49.47 14.49
CA LEU A 477 38.35 50.55 15.43
C LEU A 477 39.52 50.87 16.36
N PHE A 478 40.20 49.87 16.81
CA PHE A 478 41.30 49.91 17.75
C PHE A 478 42.54 49.25 17.15
N PRO A 479 43.18 49.84 16.11
CA PRO A 479 44.26 49.20 15.39
C PRO A 479 45.44 48.80 16.27
N ASN A 480 45.70 49.59 17.31
CA ASN A 480 46.81 49.38 18.21
C ASN A 480 46.44 48.59 19.47
N PHE A 481 45.20 48.07 19.56
CA PHE A 481 44.71 47.45 20.80
C PHE A 481 45.63 46.36 21.36
N ILE A 482 46.16 45.47 20.52
CA ILE A 482 47.02 44.36 20.97
C ILE A 482 48.29 44.89 21.60
N GLU A 483 48.90 45.91 20.96
CA GLU A 483 50.11 46.54 21.48
C GLU A 483 49.83 47.32 22.78
N ASP A 484 48.77 48.11 22.81
CA ASP A 484 48.41 48.91 23.98
C ASP A 484 47.95 48.04 25.14
N PHE A 485 47.23 46.97 24.86
CA PHE A 485 46.84 45.95 25.86
C PHE A 485 48.09 45.26 26.48
N ASN A 486 49.05 44.88 25.64
CA ASN A 486 50.28 44.26 26.11
C ASN A 486 51.21 45.21 26.90
N LYS A 487 51.03 46.53 26.79
CA LYS A 487 51.72 47.50 27.66
C LYS A 487 51.21 47.46 29.10
N LEU A 488 49.99 46.98 29.34
CA LEU A 488 49.40 46.79 30.65
C LEU A 488 49.84 45.49 31.35
N LEU A 489 50.57 44.61 30.63
CA LEU A 489 50.99 43.31 31.13
C LEU A 489 52.51 43.22 31.34
N VAL A 490 52.92 42.41 32.35
CA VAL A 490 54.36 42.08 32.55
C VAL A 490 54.91 41.31 31.35
N ASP A 491 56.24 41.35 31.15
CA ASP A 491 56.86 40.82 29.97
C ASP A 491 56.58 39.32 29.69
N ASP A 492 56.51 38.52 30.74
CA ASP A 492 56.12 37.09 30.67
C ASP A 492 54.61 36.87 30.54
N GLY A 493 53.85 37.93 30.62
CA GLY A 493 52.41 37.95 30.54
C GLY A 493 51.82 38.36 29.21
N LYS A 494 52.63 38.87 28.29
CA LYS A 494 52.21 39.38 26.99
C LYS A 494 51.51 38.33 26.14
N ILE A 495 50.47 38.74 25.44
CA ILE A 495 49.58 37.85 24.69
C ILE A 495 49.52 38.26 23.24
N TYR A 496 49.82 37.33 22.36
CA TYR A 496 49.71 37.49 20.91
C TYR A 496 48.87 36.40 20.30
N PRO A 497 48.06 36.71 19.28
CA PRO A 497 47.28 35.70 18.55
C PRO A 497 48.20 34.75 17.78
N LYS A 498 47.75 33.52 17.54
CA LYS A 498 48.50 32.55 16.70
C LYS A 498 48.48 32.96 15.24
N SER A 499 49.41 32.42 14.46
CA SER A 499 49.42 32.63 13.00
C SER A 499 48.09 32.24 12.36
N GLY A 500 47.41 33.20 11.71
CA GLY A 500 46.12 33.03 11.10
C GLY A 500 44.91 33.43 11.97
N GLU A 501 45.10 33.82 13.24
CA GLU A 501 44.05 34.39 14.10
C GLU A 501 44.26 35.90 14.26
N LEU A 502 43.17 36.68 14.21
CA LEU A 502 43.21 38.12 14.49
C LEU A 502 43.22 38.42 15.97
N LEU A 503 42.39 37.76 16.73
CA LEU A 503 42.37 37.77 18.20
C LEU A 503 42.20 36.32 18.70
N ASN A 504 42.89 35.97 19.77
CA ASN A 504 42.64 34.74 20.50
C ASN A 504 41.49 34.92 21.50
N THR A 505 41.08 33.87 22.20
CA THR A 505 39.99 33.92 23.18
C THR A 505 40.22 34.94 24.27
N GLU A 506 41.46 35.05 24.79
CA GLU A 506 41.84 35.98 25.84
C GLU A 506 41.67 37.43 25.36
N LEU A 507 42.23 37.75 24.21
CA LEU A 507 42.11 39.10 23.61
C LEU A 507 40.67 39.46 23.26
N ARG A 508 39.86 38.50 22.77
CA ARG A 508 38.42 38.77 22.52
C ARG A 508 37.67 39.13 23.79
N ILE A 509 37.96 38.48 24.93
CA ILE A 509 37.36 38.82 26.23
C ILE A 509 37.66 40.28 26.55
N PHE A 510 38.94 40.72 26.47
CA PHE A 510 39.33 42.09 26.80
C PHE A 510 38.92 43.10 25.71
N ALA A 511 38.81 42.71 24.47
CA ALA A 511 38.20 43.51 23.42
C ALA A 511 36.71 43.84 23.76
N LEU A 512 35.97 42.86 24.30
CA LEU A 512 34.60 43.10 24.78
C LEU A 512 34.56 44.05 25.96
N ILE A 513 35.50 43.91 26.90
CA ILE A 513 35.65 44.83 28.05
C ILE A 513 36.02 46.24 27.55
N ARG A 514 36.94 46.38 26.62
CA ARG A 514 37.27 47.66 25.95
C ARG A 514 36.03 48.33 25.33
N LEU A 515 35.14 47.51 24.77
CA LEU A 515 33.86 47.96 24.22
C LEU A 515 32.78 48.23 25.32
N GLY A 516 33.12 48.11 26.61
CA GLY A 516 32.22 48.36 27.74
C GLY A 516 31.36 47.15 28.14
N VAL A 517 31.59 45.97 27.57
CA VAL A 517 30.91 44.73 27.98
C VAL A 517 31.71 44.11 29.12
N THR A 518 31.43 44.51 30.37
CA THR A 518 32.16 44.06 31.55
C THR A 518 31.52 42.88 32.28
N ASP A 519 30.25 42.62 32.04
CA ASP A 519 29.52 41.50 32.64
C ASP A 519 30.00 40.15 32.08
N ALA A 520 30.49 39.29 32.96
CA ALA A 520 31.07 38.00 32.59
C ALA A 520 30.06 37.03 31.99
N THR A 521 28.77 37.11 32.38
CA THR A 521 27.71 36.28 31.82
C THR A 521 27.43 36.66 30.37
N ARG A 522 27.41 37.96 30.09
CA ARG A 522 27.25 38.48 28.71
C ARG A 522 28.44 38.11 27.86
N ILE A 523 29.66 38.21 28.34
CA ILE A 523 30.88 37.79 27.61
C ILE A 523 30.83 36.28 27.31
N ALA A 524 30.47 35.46 28.32
CA ALA A 524 30.34 34.03 28.17
C ALA A 524 29.31 33.67 27.09
N HIS A 525 28.13 34.29 27.12
CA HIS A 525 27.08 34.11 26.13
C HIS A 525 27.53 34.56 24.71
N PHE A 526 28.20 35.68 24.62
CA PHE A 526 28.71 36.25 23.38
C PHE A 526 29.74 35.32 22.70
N LEU A 527 30.66 34.79 23.49
CA LEU A 527 31.72 33.89 23.03
C LEU A 527 31.33 32.41 23.07
N GLY A 528 30.10 32.06 23.53
CA GLY A 528 29.65 30.68 23.64
C GLY A 528 30.50 29.80 24.55
N TYR A 529 31.10 30.39 25.57
CA TYR A 529 31.87 29.69 26.60
C TYR A 529 31.09 29.59 27.91
N SER A 530 31.56 28.71 28.80
CA SER A 530 31.01 28.66 30.15
C SER A 530 31.41 29.91 30.93
N LEU A 531 30.57 30.33 31.88
CA LEU A 531 30.86 31.44 32.75
C LEU A 531 32.20 31.24 33.52
N ALA A 532 32.44 30.01 33.96
CA ALA A 532 33.70 29.63 34.64
C ALA A 532 34.94 29.84 33.73
N THR A 533 34.80 29.55 32.45
CA THR A 533 35.86 29.74 31.44
C THR A 533 36.23 31.23 31.33
N VAL A 534 35.25 32.11 31.24
CA VAL A 534 35.47 33.56 31.16
C VAL A 534 36.14 34.09 32.42
N TYR A 535 35.67 33.67 33.59
CA TYR A 535 36.29 34.08 34.87
C TYR A 535 37.75 33.61 35.00
N ASN A 536 38.03 32.39 34.56
CA ASN A 536 39.40 31.87 34.61
C ASN A 536 40.35 32.69 33.72
N TYR A 537 39.93 33.04 32.50
CA TYR A 537 40.74 33.88 31.60
C TYR A 537 40.93 35.29 32.17
N ARG A 538 39.86 35.94 32.66
CA ARG A 538 39.95 37.27 33.24
C ARG A 538 40.90 37.30 34.45
N SER A 539 40.76 36.36 35.36
CA SER A 539 41.61 36.26 36.56
C SER A 539 43.06 35.96 36.21
N LYS A 540 43.30 35.06 35.28
CA LYS A 540 44.63 34.71 34.80
C LYS A 540 45.38 35.93 34.23
N ILE A 541 44.71 36.73 33.41
CA ILE A 541 45.32 37.88 32.78
C ILE A 541 45.47 39.05 33.75
N ARG A 542 44.46 39.32 34.56
CA ARG A 542 44.52 40.35 35.62
C ARG A 542 45.71 40.13 36.59
N ASN A 543 46.01 38.86 36.88
CA ASN A 543 47.18 38.56 37.75
C ASN A 543 48.52 38.88 37.12
N LYS A 544 48.56 39.10 35.78
CA LYS A 544 49.74 39.49 35.03
C LYS A 544 49.80 41.00 34.69
N ALA A 545 48.92 41.81 35.28
CA ALA A 545 48.93 43.25 35.12
C ALA A 545 50.18 43.88 35.79
N VAL A 546 50.73 44.90 35.15
CA VAL A 546 51.88 45.70 35.68
C VAL A 546 51.41 46.64 36.80
N GLY A 547 50.16 47.17 36.70
CA GLY A 547 49.59 48.13 37.64
C GLY A 547 48.67 47.50 38.71
N ASP A 548 47.73 48.32 39.18
CA ASP A 548 46.72 47.91 40.16
C ASP A 548 45.74 46.89 39.51
N LYS A 549 45.78 45.66 40.04
CA LYS A 549 44.96 44.55 39.53
C LYS A 549 43.48 44.83 39.57
N ASP A 550 43.01 45.63 40.52
CA ASP A 550 41.59 45.94 40.66
C ASP A 550 41.14 47.01 39.66
N ARG A 551 42.05 47.82 39.15
CA ARG A 551 41.80 48.83 38.11
C ARG A 551 42.11 48.38 36.70
N PHE A 552 42.71 47.23 36.51
CA PHE A 552 43.17 46.71 35.24
C PHE A 552 42.09 46.75 34.14
N GLU A 553 40.89 46.30 34.43
CA GLU A 553 39.79 46.29 33.45
C GLU A 553 39.33 47.72 33.11
N GLN A 554 39.43 48.66 34.05
CA GLN A 554 39.12 50.07 33.84
C GLN A 554 40.18 50.73 32.93
N GLU A 555 41.44 50.34 33.09
CA GLU A 555 42.54 50.76 32.22
C GLU A 555 42.33 50.20 30.79
N VAL A 556 41.92 48.93 30.68
CA VAL A 556 41.57 48.32 29.38
C VAL A 556 40.40 49.06 28.72
N MET A 557 39.38 49.50 29.47
CA MET A 557 38.27 50.27 28.94
C MET A 557 38.70 51.64 28.38
N ASN A 558 39.80 52.21 28.86
CA ASN A 558 40.29 53.52 28.47
C ASN A 558 41.35 53.46 27.33
N LEU A 559 41.82 52.25 26.95
CA LEU A 559 42.67 52.09 25.78
C LEU A 559 42.02 52.63 24.51
#